data_18fb766e33d6c5de71ea5aabeb2fad4d
#
_entry.id   18fb766e33d6c5de71ea5aabeb2fad4d
#
_cell.length_a   1.000
_cell.length_b   1.000
_cell.length_c   1.000
_cell.angle_alpha   90.00
_cell.angle_beta   90.00
_cell.angle_gamma   90.00
#
_symmetry.space_group_name_H-M   'P 1'
#
loop_
_entity.id
_entity.type
_entity.pdbx_description
1 polymer ?
#
loop_
_entity_poly.entity_id
_entity_poly.type
_entity_poly.pdbx_seq_one_letter_code
_entity_poly.pdbx_strand_id
1 'polypeptide(L)'
;PVYFQWSEVWGYASYGSENIGMGGCGPTSLSMVATGLTGNTSFTPKYVADMSVNMGYYVDGVGTDWTLMTAGVSELGIKSAQLTNWSEDTLKSELSAGHPIICSMGPGDFTNQGHFIVLSGLTEEGKVLINDPNSKINSRKKWDLNTIINQMNAAWSFWV
;
A
#
# COMPACT_ATOMS: atom_id res chain seq x y z
N PRO A 1 -6.68 2.16 -9.28
CA PRO A 1 -7.96 2.06 -8.57
C PRO A 1 -7.81 2.42 -7.09
N VAL A 2 -8.93 2.72 -6.44
CA VAL A 2 -8.98 2.93 -5.00
C VAL A 2 -9.86 1.83 -4.40
N TYR A 3 -9.26 1.00 -3.54
CA TYR A 3 -9.95 -0.05 -2.82
C TYR A 3 -9.89 0.23 -1.32
N PHE A 4 -10.99 0.03 -0.63
CA PHE A 4 -11.03 0.15 0.82
C PHE A 4 -11.11 -1.23 1.45
N GLN A 5 -10.24 -1.49 2.43
CA GLN A 5 -10.15 -2.79 3.10
C GLN A 5 -11.46 -3.18 3.80
N TRP A 6 -12.24 -2.20 4.22
CA TRP A 6 -13.52 -2.40 4.91
C TRP A 6 -14.72 -2.57 3.96
N SER A 7 -14.53 -2.54 2.63
CA SER A 7 -15.62 -2.75 1.68
C SER A 7 -16.32 -4.09 1.94
N GLU A 8 -17.64 -4.11 1.84
CA GLU A 8 -18.45 -5.32 2.02
C GLU A 8 -18.05 -6.46 1.06
N VAL A 9 -17.46 -6.13 -0.08
CA VAL A 9 -17.05 -7.10 -1.09
C VAL A 9 -16.01 -8.09 -0.54
N TRP A 10 -15.11 -7.64 0.32
CA TRP A 10 -14.02 -8.47 0.86
C TRP A 10 -13.73 -8.24 2.34
N GLY A 11 -14.25 -7.20 2.96
CA GLY A 11 -13.91 -6.81 4.33
C GLY A 11 -14.18 -7.89 5.37
N TYR A 12 -15.19 -8.72 5.17
CA TYR A 12 -15.53 -9.81 6.07
C TYR A 12 -14.72 -11.09 5.82
N ALA A 13 -14.01 -11.17 4.70
CA ALA A 13 -13.18 -12.34 4.40
C ALA A 13 -11.99 -12.39 5.37
N SER A 14 -11.52 -13.60 5.67
CA SER A 14 -10.41 -13.78 6.60
C SER A 14 -9.09 -13.31 6.01
N TYR A 15 -8.24 -12.77 6.89
CA TYR A 15 -6.83 -12.53 6.65
C TYR A 15 -6.09 -13.05 7.88
N GLY A 16 -5.60 -14.28 7.80
CA GLY A 16 -5.04 -14.97 8.94
C GLY A 16 -6.11 -15.14 10.06
N SER A 17 -5.79 -14.72 11.25
CA SER A 17 -6.70 -14.75 12.40
C SER A 17 -7.65 -13.54 12.46
N GLU A 18 -7.47 -12.57 11.55
CA GLU A 18 -8.30 -11.38 11.46
C GLU A 18 -9.18 -11.42 10.22
N ASN A 19 -9.87 -10.33 9.91
CA ASN A 19 -10.50 -10.12 8.62
C ASN A 19 -9.79 -8.99 7.86
N ILE A 20 -10.08 -8.88 6.56
CA ILE A 20 -9.44 -7.87 5.71
C ILE A 20 -9.80 -6.47 6.17
N GLY A 21 -11.02 -6.25 6.62
CA GLY A 21 -11.47 -4.95 7.11
C GLY A 21 -10.66 -4.42 8.29
N MET A 22 -10.15 -5.31 9.12
CA MET A 22 -9.37 -4.96 10.31
C MET A 22 -7.87 -4.99 10.06
N GLY A 23 -7.36 -6.00 9.36
CA GLY A 23 -5.92 -6.22 9.25
C GLY A 23 -5.38 -6.18 7.81
N GLY A 24 -6.20 -5.88 6.83
CA GLY A 24 -5.86 -6.02 5.42
C GLY A 24 -5.26 -4.80 4.72
N CYS A 25 -4.70 -3.83 5.45
CA CYS A 25 -4.14 -2.63 4.81
C CYS A 25 -2.97 -2.95 3.87
N GLY A 26 -2.12 -3.88 4.23
CA GLY A 26 -0.99 -4.33 3.38
C GLY A 26 -1.47 -4.96 2.08
N PRO A 27 -2.24 -6.05 2.14
CA PRO A 27 -2.79 -6.68 0.94
C PRO A 27 -3.66 -5.75 0.09
N THR A 28 -4.46 -4.89 0.70
CA THR A 28 -5.30 -3.94 -0.04
C THR A 28 -4.46 -2.91 -0.77
N SER A 29 -3.41 -2.39 -0.13
CA SER A 29 -2.47 -1.48 -0.79
C SER A 29 -1.76 -2.15 -1.97
N LEU A 30 -1.28 -3.37 -1.78
CA LEU A 30 -0.61 -4.11 -2.86
C LEU A 30 -1.59 -4.45 -3.98
N SER A 31 -2.83 -4.78 -3.66
CA SER A 31 -3.90 -5.00 -4.64
C SER A 31 -4.12 -3.78 -5.54
N MET A 32 -4.18 -2.58 -4.94
CA MET A 32 -4.34 -1.34 -5.70
C MET A 32 -3.17 -1.11 -6.65
N VAL A 33 -1.95 -1.34 -6.17
CA VAL A 33 -0.74 -1.18 -6.99
C VAL A 33 -0.71 -2.18 -8.13
N ALA A 34 -0.93 -3.45 -7.84
CA ALA A 34 -0.87 -4.52 -8.85
C ALA A 34 -1.96 -4.33 -9.91
N THR A 35 -3.17 -4.02 -9.51
CA THR A 35 -4.27 -3.75 -10.46
C THR A 35 -3.96 -2.54 -11.31
N GLY A 36 -3.45 -1.47 -10.72
CA GLY A 36 -3.11 -0.25 -11.45
C GLY A 36 -2.00 -0.45 -12.47
N LEU A 37 -0.97 -1.21 -12.13
CA LEU A 37 0.17 -1.45 -13.02
C LEU A 37 -0.13 -2.47 -14.11
N THR A 38 -0.89 -3.52 -13.82
CA THR A 38 -1.11 -4.62 -14.76
C THR A 38 -2.44 -4.54 -15.50
N GLY A 39 -3.41 -3.82 -14.98
CA GLY A 39 -4.78 -3.82 -15.50
C GLY A 39 -5.57 -5.08 -15.13
N ASN A 40 -5.00 -5.99 -14.35
CA ASN A 40 -5.65 -7.24 -13.97
C ASN A 40 -6.54 -7.03 -12.74
N THR A 41 -7.85 -6.94 -12.97
CA THR A 41 -8.84 -6.72 -11.91
C THR A 41 -9.09 -7.95 -11.02
N SER A 42 -8.48 -9.09 -11.36
CA SER A 42 -8.53 -10.29 -10.51
C SER A 42 -7.63 -10.17 -9.27
N PHE A 43 -6.67 -9.24 -9.28
CA PHE A 43 -5.81 -8.95 -8.12
C PHE A 43 -6.54 -8.13 -7.05
N THR A 44 -7.64 -8.66 -6.55
CA THR A 44 -8.46 -8.02 -5.52
C THR A 44 -7.76 -8.04 -4.15
N PRO A 45 -8.19 -7.22 -3.20
CA PRO A 45 -7.70 -7.33 -1.82
C PRO A 45 -7.79 -8.76 -1.25
N LYS A 46 -8.87 -9.47 -1.54
CA LYS A 46 -9.01 -10.86 -1.09
C LYS A 46 -7.97 -11.78 -1.74
N TYR A 47 -7.76 -11.65 -3.05
CA TYR A 47 -6.75 -12.43 -3.76
C TYR A 47 -5.37 -12.24 -3.15
N VAL A 48 -4.99 -10.98 -2.91
CA VAL A 48 -3.66 -10.65 -2.36
C VAL A 48 -3.57 -11.07 -0.90
N ALA A 49 -4.65 -10.94 -0.12
CA ALA A 49 -4.68 -11.39 1.26
C ALA A 49 -4.47 -12.92 1.36
N ASP A 50 -5.19 -13.69 0.54
CA ASP A 50 -5.04 -15.14 0.50
C ASP A 50 -3.61 -15.54 0.07
N MET A 51 -3.06 -14.87 -0.92
CA MET A 51 -1.69 -15.06 -1.38
C MET A 51 -0.69 -14.80 -0.24
N SER A 52 -0.87 -13.70 0.47
CA SER A 52 0.01 -13.31 1.60
C SER A 52 0.02 -14.38 2.69
N VAL A 53 -1.15 -14.88 3.07
CA VAL A 53 -1.26 -15.97 4.06
C VAL A 53 -0.59 -17.24 3.55
N ASN A 54 -0.89 -17.64 2.31
CA ASN A 54 -0.35 -18.87 1.74
C ASN A 54 1.16 -18.84 1.58
N MET A 55 1.75 -17.67 1.37
CA MET A 55 3.20 -17.50 1.25
C MET A 55 3.89 -17.26 2.60
N GLY A 56 3.15 -17.20 3.69
CA GLY A 56 3.70 -17.04 5.03
C GLY A 56 4.01 -15.59 5.42
N TYR A 57 3.39 -14.61 4.77
CA TYR A 57 3.62 -13.19 5.05
C TYR A 57 2.62 -12.57 6.02
N TYR A 58 1.66 -13.33 6.51
CA TYR A 58 0.81 -12.91 7.61
C TYR A 58 1.43 -13.38 8.93
N VAL A 59 1.63 -12.45 9.85
CA VAL A 59 2.18 -12.75 11.18
C VAL A 59 1.09 -12.49 12.22
N ASP A 60 0.69 -13.53 12.94
CA ASP A 60 -0.38 -13.45 13.92
C ASP A 60 -0.04 -12.44 15.03
N GLY A 61 -0.98 -11.56 15.33
CA GLY A 61 -0.80 -10.49 16.31
C GLY A 61 0.02 -9.29 15.81
N VAL A 62 0.58 -9.35 14.61
CA VAL A 62 1.42 -8.29 14.02
C VAL A 62 0.80 -7.74 12.74
N GLY A 63 0.37 -8.62 11.82
CA GLY A 63 -0.19 -8.26 10.52
C GLY A 63 0.67 -8.72 9.37
N THR A 64 0.82 -7.87 8.35
CA THR A 64 1.58 -8.20 7.15
C THR A 64 3.08 -8.03 7.38
N ASP A 65 3.85 -9.08 7.05
CA ASP A 65 5.31 -8.99 6.99
C ASP A 65 5.72 -8.13 5.79
N TRP A 66 6.70 -7.28 5.98
CA TRP A 66 7.19 -6.40 4.93
C TRP A 66 7.75 -7.15 3.71
N THR A 67 8.13 -8.40 3.87
CA THR A 67 8.63 -9.24 2.78
C THR A 67 7.58 -9.46 1.68
N LEU A 68 6.28 -9.31 2.00
CA LEU A 68 5.24 -9.33 0.98
C LEU A 68 5.53 -8.31 -0.12
N MET A 69 6.05 -7.14 0.23
CA MET A 69 6.27 -6.01 -0.69
C MET A 69 7.46 -6.24 -1.62
N THR A 70 8.33 -7.18 -1.32
CA THR A 70 9.49 -7.51 -2.16
C THR A 70 9.40 -8.91 -2.74
N ALA A 71 9.48 -9.94 -1.91
CA ALA A 71 9.47 -11.33 -2.39
C ALA A 71 8.10 -11.77 -2.95
N GLY A 72 7.01 -11.20 -2.43
CA GLY A 72 5.66 -11.60 -2.83
C GLY A 72 5.20 -11.09 -4.19
N VAL A 73 5.81 -10.03 -4.70
CA VAL A 73 5.24 -9.32 -5.87
C VAL A 73 5.42 -10.02 -7.20
N SER A 74 6.37 -10.95 -7.30
CA SER A 74 6.58 -11.72 -8.54
C SER A 74 5.33 -12.51 -8.94
N GLU A 75 4.55 -12.98 -7.97
CA GLU A 75 3.28 -13.68 -8.20
C GLU A 75 2.24 -12.77 -8.88
N LEU A 76 2.41 -11.46 -8.79
CA LEU A 76 1.51 -10.48 -9.37
C LEU A 76 2.03 -9.93 -10.70
N GLY A 77 3.17 -10.42 -11.18
CA GLY A 77 3.76 -9.97 -12.44
C GLY A 77 4.34 -8.57 -12.41
N ILE A 78 4.65 -8.05 -11.25
CA ILE A 78 5.26 -6.73 -11.07
C ILE A 78 6.61 -6.85 -10.38
N LYS A 79 7.35 -5.75 -10.37
CA LYS A 79 8.66 -5.63 -9.73
C LYS A 79 8.59 -4.60 -8.61
N SER A 80 9.47 -4.72 -7.64
CA SER A 80 9.57 -3.76 -6.55
C SER A 80 10.98 -3.61 -6.04
N ALA A 81 11.21 -2.51 -5.34
CA ALA A 81 12.44 -2.30 -4.58
C ALA A 81 12.12 -1.51 -3.32
N GLN A 82 12.72 -1.89 -2.22
CA GLN A 82 12.64 -1.10 -1.00
C GLN A 82 13.52 0.14 -1.17
N LEU A 83 12.95 1.31 -0.87
CA LEU A 83 13.67 2.57 -0.94
C LEU A 83 14.49 2.77 0.33
N THR A 84 15.78 3.04 0.15
CA THR A 84 16.69 3.30 1.27
C THR A 84 16.83 4.79 1.56
N ASN A 85 16.41 5.64 0.63
CA ASN A 85 16.44 7.10 0.76
C ASN A 85 15.02 7.64 0.53
N TRP A 86 14.50 8.39 1.48
CA TRP A 86 13.14 8.93 1.46
C TRP A 86 13.12 10.45 1.32
N SER A 87 14.08 11.03 0.63
CA SER A 87 14.03 12.46 0.35
C SER A 87 12.83 12.78 -0.56
N GLU A 88 12.35 14.02 -0.52
CA GLU A 88 11.30 14.46 -1.44
C GLU A 88 11.70 14.20 -2.89
N ASP A 89 12.95 14.48 -3.25
CA ASP A 89 13.45 14.30 -4.62
C ASP A 89 13.38 12.84 -5.07
N THR A 90 13.76 11.90 -4.20
CA THR A 90 13.70 10.47 -4.51
C THR A 90 12.26 10.02 -4.73
N LEU A 91 11.35 10.39 -3.83
CA LEU A 91 9.94 10.00 -3.95
C LEU A 91 9.29 10.65 -5.17
N LYS A 92 9.56 11.92 -5.43
CA LYS A 92 9.04 12.60 -6.62
C LYS A 92 9.56 11.98 -7.91
N SER A 93 10.82 11.59 -7.93
CA SER A 93 11.43 10.91 -9.10
C SER A 93 10.72 9.58 -9.38
N GLU A 94 10.48 8.77 -8.37
CA GLU A 94 9.76 7.50 -8.53
C GLU A 94 8.34 7.73 -9.03
N LEU A 95 7.60 8.63 -8.40
CA LEU A 95 6.22 8.92 -8.80
C LEU A 95 6.14 9.50 -10.22
N SER A 96 7.08 10.36 -10.59
CA SER A 96 7.13 10.94 -11.94
C SER A 96 7.45 9.90 -13.01
N ALA A 97 8.15 8.83 -12.65
CA ALA A 97 8.44 7.71 -13.55
C ALA A 97 7.25 6.74 -13.68
N GLY A 98 6.15 7.01 -13.00
CA GLY A 98 4.98 6.12 -13.00
C GLY A 98 5.09 4.96 -12.03
N HIS A 99 5.98 5.05 -11.05
CA HIS A 99 6.20 4.02 -10.04
C HIS A 99 5.39 4.37 -8.77
N PRO A 100 4.25 3.74 -8.51
CA PRO A 100 3.55 3.94 -7.24
C PRO A 100 4.43 3.46 -6.08
N ILE A 101 4.19 4.05 -4.92
CA ILE A 101 4.96 3.75 -3.71
C ILE A 101 4.00 3.27 -2.63
N ILE A 102 4.33 2.17 -1.95
CA ILE A 102 3.65 1.78 -0.71
C ILE A 102 4.55 2.23 0.45
N CYS A 103 3.94 2.90 1.42
CA CYS A 103 4.61 3.35 2.63
C CYS A 103 4.06 2.62 3.85
N SER A 104 4.96 2.15 4.72
CA SER A 104 4.60 1.76 6.07
C SER A 104 4.65 3.02 6.94
N MET A 105 3.53 3.35 7.56
CA MET A 105 3.36 4.57 8.35
C MET A 105 3.38 4.26 9.84
N GLY A 106 4.07 5.10 10.61
CA GLY A 106 3.99 5.11 12.06
C GLY A 106 2.85 5.98 12.57
N PRO A 107 2.72 6.13 13.91
CA PRO A 107 1.65 6.94 14.49
C PRO A 107 1.63 8.38 13.98
N GLY A 108 0.44 8.88 13.68
CA GLY A 108 0.24 10.23 13.15
C GLY A 108 -1.10 10.37 12.45
N ASP A 109 -1.10 11.02 11.30
CA ASP A 109 -2.33 11.35 10.56
C ASP A 109 -3.04 10.13 9.99
N PHE A 110 -2.34 9.01 9.81
CA PHE A 110 -2.86 7.84 9.11
C PHE A 110 -3.22 6.69 10.04
N THR A 111 -2.65 6.64 11.23
CA THR A 111 -2.83 5.53 12.15
C THR A 111 -2.39 5.92 13.56
N ASN A 112 -2.89 5.20 14.55
CA ASN A 112 -2.41 5.31 15.93
C ASN A 112 -1.25 4.35 16.22
N GLN A 113 -1.04 3.34 15.37
CA GLN A 113 -0.04 2.29 15.58
C GLN A 113 0.83 2.09 14.34
N GLY A 114 0.27 1.48 13.30
CA GLY A 114 0.93 1.19 12.06
C GLY A 114 -0.08 1.00 10.95
N HIS A 115 0.31 1.33 9.71
CA HIS A 115 -0.61 1.29 8.57
C HIS A 115 0.20 1.32 7.27
N PHE A 116 -0.40 0.81 6.20
CA PHE A 116 0.15 0.94 4.86
C PHE A 116 -0.74 1.86 4.04
N ILE A 117 -0.12 2.74 3.27
CA ILE A 117 -0.81 3.60 2.31
C ILE A 117 -0.08 3.55 0.97
N VAL A 118 -0.78 3.94 -0.10
CA VAL A 118 -0.20 4.04 -1.45
C VAL A 118 -0.04 5.50 -1.81
N LEU A 119 1.16 5.86 -2.29
CA LEU A 119 1.38 7.13 -3.00
C LEU A 119 1.16 6.83 -4.48
N SER A 120 0.14 7.44 -5.08
CA SER A 120 -0.30 7.10 -6.44
C SER A 120 0.19 8.07 -7.52
N GLY A 121 0.56 9.29 -7.14
CA GLY A 121 0.99 10.29 -8.12
C GLY A 121 1.25 11.64 -7.48
N LEU A 122 1.60 12.60 -8.35
CA LEU A 122 1.86 13.99 -7.99
C LEU A 122 0.88 14.91 -8.68
N THR A 123 0.55 16.02 -8.03
CA THR A 123 -0.16 17.13 -8.66
C THR A 123 0.84 18.08 -9.33
N GLU A 124 0.36 18.98 -10.18
CA GLU A 124 1.19 20.02 -10.80
C GLU A 124 1.87 20.91 -9.78
N GLU A 125 1.25 21.09 -8.60
CA GLU A 125 1.76 21.91 -7.52
C GLU A 125 2.79 21.18 -6.65
N GLY A 126 3.10 19.90 -6.95
CA GLY A 126 4.04 19.11 -6.19
C GLY A 126 3.45 18.46 -4.93
N LYS A 127 2.13 18.46 -4.79
CA LYS A 127 1.44 17.70 -3.75
C LYS A 127 1.38 16.23 -4.14
N VAL A 128 1.22 15.34 -3.17
CA VAL A 128 1.10 13.91 -3.42
C VAL A 128 -0.36 13.46 -3.31
N LEU A 129 -0.74 12.60 -4.23
CA LEU A 129 -2.02 11.89 -4.21
C LEU A 129 -1.81 10.55 -3.54
N ILE A 130 -2.69 10.19 -2.62
CA ILE A 130 -2.59 8.93 -1.92
C ILE A 130 -3.87 8.11 -2.05
N ASN A 131 -3.72 6.79 -1.91
CA ASN A 131 -4.83 5.88 -1.68
C ASN A 131 -4.62 5.24 -0.31
N ASP A 132 -5.41 5.67 0.66
CA ASP A 132 -5.41 5.10 2.00
C ASP A 132 -6.47 4.00 2.06
N PRO A 133 -6.08 2.73 2.21
CA PRO A 133 -7.05 1.63 2.19
C PRO A 133 -8.06 1.67 3.33
N ASN A 134 -7.86 2.51 4.32
CA ASN A 134 -8.77 2.63 5.47
C ASN A 134 -9.54 3.96 5.51
N SER A 135 -9.23 4.92 4.64
CA SER A 135 -9.82 6.27 4.76
C SER A 135 -10.17 6.89 3.42
N LYS A 136 -11.46 7.13 3.20
CA LYS A 136 -11.93 7.93 2.06
C LYS A 136 -11.47 9.37 2.17
N ILE A 137 -11.49 9.93 3.38
CA ILE A 137 -11.12 11.33 3.62
C ILE A 137 -9.66 11.54 3.24
N ASN A 138 -8.76 10.70 3.74
CA ASN A 138 -7.34 10.81 3.42
C ASN A 138 -7.07 10.59 1.93
N SER A 139 -7.82 9.71 1.28
CA SER A 139 -7.66 9.41 -0.15
C SER A 139 -8.17 10.53 -1.06
N ARG A 140 -8.96 11.47 -0.54
CA ARG A 140 -9.48 12.60 -1.30
C ARG A 140 -8.67 13.87 -1.12
N LYS A 141 -7.78 13.92 -0.13
CA LYS A 141 -6.93 15.08 0.14
C LYS A 141 -5.67 15.03 -0.71
N LYS A 142 -5.15 16.21 -1.03
CA LYS A 142 -3.80 16.37 -1.55
C LYS A 142 -2.88 16.64 -0.36
N TRP A 143 -1.75 15.94 -0.29
CA TRP A 143 -0.87 15.97 0.86
C TRP A 143 0.47 16.63 0.55
N ASP A 144 1.04 17.28 1.53
CA ASP A 144 2.45 17.69 1.46
C ASP A 144 3.31 16.43 1.65
N LEU A 145 4.28 16.24 0.76
CA LEU A 145 5.12 15.05 0.81
C LEU A 145 5.92 14.96 2.11
N ASN A 146 6.38 16.08 2.64
CA ASN A 146 7.08 16.12 3.92
C ASN A 146 6.22 15.62 5.09
N THR A 147 4.93 15.90 5.07
CA THR A 147 4.01 15.39 6.10
C THR A 147 3.99 13.88 6.12
N ILE A 148 4.05 13.25 4.95
CA ILE A 148 4.09 11.80 4.83
C ILE A 148 5.47 11.26 5.22
N ILE A 149 6.54 11.85 4.70
CA ILE A 149 7.91 11.43 4.98
C ILE A 149 8.19 11.41 6.49
N ASN A 150 7.72 12.41 7.22
CA ASN A 150 7.95 12.53 8.66
C ASN A 150 7.28 11.42 9.48
N GLN A 151 6.35 10.68 8.89
CA GLN A 151 5.61 9.60 9.55
C GLN A 151 5.94 8.21 9.02
N MET A 152 6.83 8.13 8.03
CA MET A 152 7.18 6.85 7.37
C MET A 152 8.16 6.04 8.20
N ASN A 153 7.98 4.70 8.17
CA ASN A 153 8.94 3.73 8.70
C ASN A 153 9.69 3.00 7.58
N ALA A 154 9.04 2.83 6.42
CA ALA A 154 9.61 2.15 5.26
C ALA A 154 8.82 2.53 4.01
N ALA A 155 9.42 2.32 2.86
CA ALA A 155 8.77 2.55 1.57
C ALA A 155 9.31 1.62 0.49
N TRP A 156 8.44 1.26 -0.44
CA TRP A 156 8.76 0.42 -1.60
C TRP A 156 8.17 1.05 -2.85
N SER A 157 8.96 1.07 -3.93
CA SER A 157 8.46 1.47 -5.25
C SER A 157 8.14 0.23 -6.09
N PHE A 158 7.21 0.38 -7.03
CA PHE A 158 6.71 -0.71 -7.86
C PHE A 158 6.65 -0.31 -9.32
N TRP A 159 6.93 -1.28 -10.20
CA TRP A 159 6.84 -1.07 -11.67
C TRP A 159 6.61 -2.40 -12.37
N VAL A 160 6.39 -2.32 -13.65
CA VAL A 160 6.21 -3.52 -14.51
C VAL A 160 7.49 -3.89 -15.23
#